data_84bd818867fb17621bf1a435b66b7680
#
_entry.id   84bd818867fb17621bf1a435b66b7680
#
_cell.length_a   1.000
_cell.length_b   1.000
_cell.length_c   1.000
_cell.angle_alpha   90.00
_cell.angle_beta   90.00
_cell.angle_gamma   90.00
#
_symmetry.space_group_name_H-M   'P 1'
#
loop_
_entity.id
_entity.type
_entity.pdbx_description
1 polymer ?
#
loop_
_entity_poly.entity_id
_entity_poly.type
_entity_poly.pdbx_seq_one_letter_code
_entity_poly.pdbx_strand_id
1 'polypeptide(L)'
;ATTSHGATAWEDRGLRREIGHLAAELDALWALTRRNISQAARDGVPGVGGSVFKLAYSEVRQKLGDVSDRLLERAALSMDDLDGLTNGRHVQGRLHALSISIAAGTTQIQRNIVGERVLGLPKER
;
A
#
# COMPACT_ATOMS: atom_id res chain seq x y z
N ALA A 1 11.00 15.80 -11.06
CA ALA A 1 9.72 16.51 -10.95
C ALA A 1 9.96 17.75 -10.08
N THR A 2 9.47 18.90 -10.53
CA THR A 2 9.52 20.17 -9.80
C THR A 2 8.14 20.35 -9.16
N THR A 3 8.09 20.67 -7.87
CA THR A 3 6.84 20.98 -7.18
C THR A 3 6.26 22.30 -7.67
N SER A 4 4.96 22.54 -7.42
CA SER A 4 4.27 23.79 -7.77
C SER A 4 4.94 25.08 -7.26
N HIS A 5 5.87 24.96 -6.32
CA HIS A 5 6.65 26.06 -5.75
C HIS A 5 8.05 26.21 -6.37
N GLY A 6 8.35 25.52 -7.49
CA GLY A 6 9.62 25.63 -8.19
C GLY A 6 10.80 24.90 -7.54
N ALA A 7 10.60 24.29 -6.37
CA ALA A 7 11.59 23.42 -5.71
C ALA A 7 11.52 22.02 -6.30
N THR A 8 12.64 21.29 -6.28
CA THR A 8 12.58 19.88 -6.61
C THR A 8 11.86 19.11 -5.48
N ALA A 9 11.12 18.07 -5.83
CA ALA A 9 10.47 17.21 -4.83
C ALA A 9 11.44 16.67 -3.78
N TRP A 10 12.73 16.59 -4.12
CA TRP A 10 13.79 16.14 -3.22
C TRP A 10 14.20 17.18 -2.17
N GLU A 11 13.90 18.46 -2.41
CA GLU A 11 14.16 19.55 -1.45
C GLU A 11 13.06 19.67 -0.40
N ASP A 12 11.86 19.11 -0.66
CA ASP A 12 10.79 19.03 0.33
C ASP A 12 11.12 18.00 1.42
N ARG A 13 11.42 18.51 2.62
CA ARG A 13 11.76 17.68 3.79
C ARG A 13 10.58 16.79 4.24
N GLY A 14 9.34 17.28 4.10
CA GLY A 14 8.13 16.53 4.45
C GLY A 14 7.98 15.33 3.53
N LEU A 15 8.08 15.56 2.23
CA LEU A 15 7.97 14.51 1.22
C LEU A 15 9.08 13.47 1.33
N ARG A 16 10.33 13.89 1.57
CA ARG A 16 11.44 12.93 1.81
C ARG A 16 11.17 12.04 3.01
N ARG A 17 10.64 12.60 4.11
CA ARG A 17 10.30 11.82 5.30
C ARG A 17 9.20 10.81 5.00
N GLU A 18 8.16 11.19 4.28
CA GLU A 18 7.07 10.28 3.88
C GLU A 18 7.58 9.15 2.98
N ILE A 19 8.43 9.47 2.01
CA ILE A 19 9.09 8.44 1.15
C ILE A 19 9.94 7.50 2.01
N GLY A 20 10.69 8.01 2.97
CA GLY A 20 11.47 7.19 3.89
C GLY A 20 10.60 6.25 4.74
N HIS A 21 9.46 6.72 5.25
CA HIS A 21 8.49 5.88 5.95
C HIS A 21 7.91 4.79 5.04
N LEU A 22 7.52 5.15 3.81
CA LEU A 22 7.03 4.18 2.83
C LEU A 22 8.07 3.11 2.50
N ALA A 23 9.33 3.49 2.35
CA ALA A 23 10.41 2.54 2.11
C ALA A 23 10.53 1.54 3.28
N ALA A 24 10.49 2.02 4.53
CA ALA A 24 10.50 1.16 5.71
C ALA A 24 9.27 0.24 5.79
N GLU A 25 8.08 0.74 5.46
CA GLU A 25 6.86 -0.07 5.40
C GLU A 25 6.95 -1.16 4.32
N LEU A 26 7.55 -0.87 3.16
CA LEU A 26 7.79 -1.86 2.10
C LEU A 26 8.78 -2.94 2.53
N ASP A 27 9.85 -2.57 3.24
CA ASP A 27 10.79 -3.54 3.80
C ASP A 27 10.12 -4.43 4.84
N ALA A 28 9.27 -3.86 5.69
CA ALA A 28 8.48 -4.63 6.66
C ALA A 28 7.51 -5.60 5.97
N LEU A 29 6.87 -5.19 4.87
CA LEU A 29 6.03 -6.08 4.05
C LEU A 29 6.83 -7.24 3.44
N TRP A 30 8.05 -6.98 2.98
CA TRP A 30 8.96 -8.02 2.51
C TRP A 30 9.33 -9.02 3.59
N ALA A 31 9.65 -8.54 4.79
CA ALA A 31 9.95 -9.38 5.95
C ALA A 31 8.74 -10.24 6.33
N LEU A 32 7.54 -9.66 6.36
CA LEU A 32 6.30 -10.36 6.63
C LEU A 32 6.01 -11.44 5.58
N THR A 33 6.21 -11.13 4.30
CA THR A 33 6.04 -12.07 3.20
C THR A 33 6.95 -13.28 3.36
N ARG A 34 8.25 -13.05 3.61
CA ARG A 34 9.23 -14.12 3.84
C ARG A 34 8.86 -15.00 5.04
N ARG A 35 8.43 -14.35 6.13
CA ARG A 35 7.95 -15.07 7.33
C ARG A 35 6.75 -15.96 7.00
N ASN A 36 5.74 -15.42 6.31
CA ASN A 36 4.53 -16.17 5.96
C ASN A 36 4.83 -17.37 5.06
N ILE A 37 5.71 -17.20 4.06
CA ILE A 37 6.15 -18.28 3.18
C ILE A 37 6.89 -19.35 3.98
N SER A 38 7.84 -18.97 4.83
CA SER A 38 8.61 -19.90 5.65
C SER A 38 7.71 -20.66 6.64
N GLN A 39 6.70 -20.01 7.19
CA GLN A 39 5.73 -20.65 8.07
C GLN A 39 4.86 -21.65 7.30
N ALA A 40 4.29 -21.23 6.16
CA ALA A 40 3.48 -22.12 5.32
C ALA A 40 4.27 -23.34 4.83
N ALA A 41 5.55 -23.18 4.51
CA ALA A 41 6.42 -24.27 4.11
C ALA A 41 6.69 -25.30 5.24
N ARG A 42 6.72 -24.84 6.50
CA ARG A 42 6.89 -25.74 7.66
C ARG A 42 5.60 -26.43 8.06
N ASP A 43 4.50 -25.68 8.06
CA ASP A 43 3.22 -26.13 8.61
C ASP A 43 2.36 -26.86 7.56
N GLY A 44 2.75 -26.80 6.28
CA GLY A 44 2.00 -27.38 5.15
C GLY A 44 0.72 -26.62 4.78
N VAL A 45 0.36 -25.58 5.52
CA VAL A 45 -0.84 -24.77 5.31
C VAL A 45 -0.55 -23.28 5.51
N PRO A 46 -1.18 -22.38 4.71
CA PRO A 46 -1.07 -20.96 4.95
C PRO A 46 -1.69 -20.57 6.30
N GLY A 47 -0.94 -19.85 7.12
CA GLY A 47 -1.45 -19.31 8.37
C GLY A 47 -2.23 -17.98 8.19
N VAL A 48 -2.67 -17.40 9.31
CA VAL A 48 -3.39 -16.11 9.35
C VAL A 48 -2.55 -14.89 8.93
N GLY A 49 -1.26 -15.08 8.74
CA GLY A 49 -0.35 -14.03 8.28
C GLY A 49 -0.73 -13.39 6.94
N GLY A 50 -1.50 -14.10 6.10
CA GLY A 50 -2.06 -13.57 4.87
C GLY A 50 -3.03 -12.41 5.08
N SER A 51 -3.87 -12.46 6.13
CA SER A 51 -4.78 -11.37 6.49
C SER A 51 -4.04 -10.12 6.98
N VAL A 52 -3.00 -10.31 7.79
CA VAL A 52 -2.14 -9.22 8.27
C VAL A 52 -1.40 -8.58 7.09
N PHE A 53 -0.83 -9.40 6.21
CA PHE A 53 -0.17 -8.92 5.00
C PHE A 53 -1.13 -8.11 4.12
N LYS A 54 -2.34 -8.63 3.88
CA LYS A 54 -3.34 -7.97 3.02
C LYS A 54 -3.74 -6.60 3.56
N LEU A 55 -3.93 -6.46 4.87
CA LEU A 55 -4.20 -5.17 5.50
C LEU A 55 -3.05 -4.19 5.28
N ALA A 56 -1.84 -4.56 5.66
CA ALA A 56 -0.66 -3.72 5.53
C ALA A 56 -0.37 -3.36 4.06
N TYR A 57 -0.47 -4.32 3.15
CA TYR A 57 -0.28 -4.08 1.72
C TYR A 57 -1.29 -3.09 1.14
N SER A 58 -2.58 -3.21 1.53
CA SER A 58 -3.62 -2.28 1.07
C SER A 58 -3.32 -0.85 1.50
N GLU A 59 -2.88 -0.66 2.75
CA GLU A 59 -2.55 0.66 3.31
C GLU A 59 -1.32 1.27 2.63
N VAL A 60 -0.25 0.49 2.47
CA VAL A 60 0.96 0.94 1.80
C VAL A 60 0.69 1.33 0.34
N ARG A 61 -0.14 0.55 -0.36
CA ARG A 61 -0.53 0.87 -1.75
C ARG A 61 -1.29 2.18 -1.86
N GLN A 62 -2.16 2.51 -0.91
CA GLN A 62 -2.88 3.79 -0.88
C GLN A 62 -1.94 4.94 -0.56
N LYS A 63 -1.12 4.83 0.49
CA LYS A 63 -0.10 5.82 0.85
C LYS A 63 0.87 6.11 -0.32
N LEU A 64 1.31 5.07 -1.02
CA LEU A 64 2.15 5.23 -2.20
C LEU A 64 1.46 6.05 -3.28
N GLY A 65 0.17 5.81 -3.49
CA GLY A 65 -0.64 6.63 -4.40
C GLY A 65 -0.70 8.09 -3.95
N ASP A 66 -0.97 8.36 -2.67
CA ASP A 66 -1.08 9.72 -2.12
C ASP A 66 0.25 10.50 -2.28
N VAL A 67 1.38 9.86 -2.03
CA VAL A 67 2.70 10.46 -2.27
C VAL A 67 2.94 10.70 -3.76
N SER A 68 2.54 9.75 -4.61
CA SER A 68 2.66 9.90 -6.07
C SER A 68 1.77 11.02 -6.61
N ASP A 69 0.56 11.19 -6.09
CA ASP A 69 -0.34 12.31 -6.45
C ASP A 69 0.33 13.65 -6.17
N ARG A 70 0.99 13.79 -5.02
CA ARG A 70 1.73 15.01 -4.66
C ARG A 70 2.94 15.26 -5.53
N LEU A 71 3.61 14.19 -5.99
CA LEU A 71 4.76 14.28 -6.88
C LEU A 71 4.40 14.64 -8.32
N LEU A 72 3.27 14.11 -8.79
CA LEU A 72 2.81 14.26 -10.18
C LEU A 72 1.88 15.48 -10.34
N GLU A 73 1.31 15.99 -9.24
CA GLU A 73 0.39 17.13 -9.24
C GLU A 73 -0.73 16.98 -10.30
N ARG A 74 -0.83 17.91 -11.24
CA ARG A 74 -1.84 17.87 -12.30
C ARG A 74 -1.72 16.63 -13.20
N ALA A 75 -0.51 16.13 -13.41
CA ALA A 75 -0.29 14.94 -14.21
C ALA A 75 -0.87 13.68 -13.56
N ALA A 76 -1.04 13.67 -12.24
CA ALA A 76 -1.69 12.56 -11.52
C ALA A 76 -3.15 12.33 -11.94
N LEU A 77 -3.82 13.33 -12.47
CA LEU A 77 -5.24 13.28 -12.85
C LEU A 77 -5.45 12.94 -14.33
N SER A 78 -4.38 12.86 -15.12
CA SER A 78 -4.48 12.64 -16.56
C SER A 78 -4.35 11.18 -16.94
N MET A 79 -5.22 10.75 -17.85
CA MET A 79 -5.08 9.47 -18.55
C MET A 79 -4.10 9.57 -19.72
N ASP A 80 -3.87 10.78 -20.21
CA ASP A 80 -2.93 11.07 -21.28
C ASP A 80 -1.53 11.34 -20.73
N ASP A 81 -0.54 11.20 -21.58
CA ASP A 81 0.82 11.56 -21.21
C ASP A 81 0.96 13.09 -21.15
N LEU A 82 1.22 13.59 -19.98
CA LEU A 82 1.55 15.00 -19.75
C LEU A 82 3.05 15.11 -19.48
N ASP A 83 3.76 15.73 -20.40
CA ASP A 83 5.20 16.04 -20.27
C ASP A 83 6.10 14.81 -20.00
N GLY A 84 5.73 13.63 -20.49
CA GLY A 84 6.46 12.38 -20.29
C GLY A 84 6.38 11.84 -18.85
N LEU A 85 5.53 12.41 -17.99
CA LEU A 85 5.45 12.05 -16.58
C LEU A 85 4.55 10.82 -16.32
N THR A 86 3.48 10.69 -17.09
CA THR A 86 2.52 9.60 -16.93
C THR A 86 1.77 9.36 -18.24
N ASN A 87 1.41 8.12 -18.50
CA ASN A 87 0.59 7.71 -19.64
C ASN A 87 -0.67 6.96 -19.15
N GLY A 88 -1.35 7.49 -18.17
CA GLY A 88 -2.51 6.90 -17.52
C GLY A 88 -2.17 5.81 -16.50
N ARG A 89 -0.94 5.33 -16.44
CA ARG A 89 -0.53 4.26 -15.49
C ARG A 89 -0.75 4.64 -14.04
N HIS A 90 -0.53 5.92 -13.72
CA HIS A 90 -0.72 6.41 -12.35
C HIS A 90 -2.20 6.34 -11.95
N VAL A 91 -3.10 6.87 -12.78
CA VAL A 91 -4.56 6.82 -12.53
C VAL A 91 -5.04 5.39 -12.41
N GLN A 92 -4.63 4.51 -13.33
CA GLN A 92 -4.96 3.08 -13.26
C GLN A 92 -4.42 2.43 -11.98
N GLY A 93 -3.19 2.76 -11.59
CA GLY A 93 -2.57 2.30 -10.34
C GLY A 93 -3.33 2.75 -9.10
N ARG A 94 -3.85 3.99 -9.08
CA ARG A 94 -4.70 4.52 -8.01
C ARG A 94 -6.03 3.77 -7.91
N LEU A 95 -6.72 3.60 -9.01
CA LEU A 95 -7.98 2.85 -9.06
C LEU A 95 -7.77 1.39 -8.61
N HIS A 96 -6.69 0.76 -9.05
CA HIS A 96 -6.34 -0.57 -8.61
C HIS A 96 -6.03 -0.63 -7.10
N ALA A 97 -5.32 0.37 -6.55
CA ALA A 97 -5.05 0.42 -5.10
C ALA A 97 -6.33 0.51 -4.26
N LEU A 98 -7.36 1.21 -4.75
CA LEU A 98 -8.68 1.23 -4.11
C LEU A 98 -9.36 -0.15 -4.19
N SER A 99 -9.30 -0.81 -5.34
CA SER A 99 -9.91 -2.13 -5.52
C SER A 99 -9.29 -3.21 -4.61
N ILE A 100 -7.99 -3.11 -4.32
CA ILE A 100 -7.30 -4.04 -3.41
C ILE A 100 -7.92 -4.02 -2.00
N SER A 101 -8.41 -2.88 -1.52
CA SER A 101 -9.04 -2.80 -0.18
C SER A 101 -10.35 -3.57 -0.09
N ILE A 102 -10.97 -3.90 -1.22
CA ILE A 102 -12.24 -4.61 -1.35
C ILE A 102 -12.02 -6.07 -1.77
N ALA A 103 -11.12 -6.31 -2.73
CA ALA A 103 -10.85 -7.62 -3.29
C ALA A 103 -10.32 -8.61 -2.24
N ALA A 104 -10.60 -9.90 -2.41
CA ALA A 104 -10.18 -10.99 -1.52
C ALA A 104 -10.55 -10.77 -0.03
N GLY A 105 -11.73 -10.20 0.20
CA GLY A 105 -12.22 -9.82 1.52
C GLY A 105 -11.88 -8.38 1.87
N THR A 106 -12.93 -7.64 2.27
CA THR A 106 -12.77 -6.22 2.61
C THR A 106 -11.81 -6.02 3.78
N THR A 107 -11.32 -4.80 3.94
CA THR A 107 -10.48 -4.41 5.08
C THR A 107 -11.13 -4.76 6.42
N GLN A 108 -12.47 -4.60 6.54
CA GLN A 108 -13.22 -4.95 7.73
C GLN A 108 -13.22 -6.47 7.99
N ILE A 109 -13.49 -7.27 6.96
CA ILE A 109 -13.43 -8.74 7.06
C ILE A 109 -12.04 -9.20 7.47
N GLN A 110 -10.99 -8.62 6.89
CA GLN A 110 -9.62 -8.98 7.25
C GLN A 110 -9.27 -8.59 8.69
N ARG A 111 -9.76 -7.44 9.18
CA ARG A 111 -9.62 -7.04 10.59
C ARG A 111 -10.34 -8.00 11.53
N ASN A 112 -11.56 -8.45 11.18
CA ASN A 112 -12.27 -9.44 11.95
C ASN A 112 -11.50 -10.77 12.01
N ILE A 113 -10.96 -11.25 10.89
CA ILE A 113 -10.14 -12.47 10.86
C ILE A 113 -8.91 -12.32 11.78
N VAL A 114 -8.23 -11.18 11.74
CA VAL A 114 -7.08 -10.92 12.62
C VAL A 114 -7.53 -10.85 14.08
N GLY A 115 -8.62 -10.13 14.37
CA GLY A 115 -9.18 -10.02 15.71
C GLY A 115 -9.53 -11.38 16.29
N GLU A 116 -10.28 -12.19 15.57
CA GLU A 116 -10.75 -13.50 16.02
C GLU A 116 -9.61 -14.53 16.11
N ARG A 117 -8.80 -14.66 15.05
CA ARG A 117 -7.84 -15.78 14.92
C ARG A 117 -6.44 -15.47 15.46
N VAL A 118 -6.04 -14.21 15.53
CA VAL A 118 -4.72 -13.80 16.03
C VAL A 118 -4.82 -13.28 17.45
N LEU A 119 -5.82 -12.42 17.73
CA LEU A 119 -5.98 -11.79 19.03
C LEU A 119 -6.93 -12.54 19.97
N GLY A 120 -7.64 -13.56 19.47
CA GLY A 120 -8.58 -14.36 20.28
C GLY A 120 -9.82 -13.58 20.74
N LEU A 121 -10.19 -12.50 20.03
CA LEU A 121 -11.37 -11.71 20.36
C LEU A 121 -12.67 -12.50 20.08
N PRO A 122 -13.73 -12.28 20.85
CA PRO A 122 -15.00 -12.93 20.63
C PRO A 122 -15.57 -12.53 19.26
N LYS A 123 -16.17 -13.50 18.58
CA LYS A 123 -16.85 -13.27 17.31
C LYS A 123 -18.13 -12.48 17.55
N GLU A 124 -18.31 -11.38 16.83
CA GLU A 124 -19.61 -10.70 16.79
C GLU A 124 -20.68 -11.65 16.23
N ARG A 125 -21.81 -11.71 16.93
CA ARG A 125 -22.97 -12.51 16.54
C ARG A 125 -23.87 -11.74 15.58
#